data_f7f189ca016722fcee9629875eb9942f
#
_entry.id   f7f189ca016722fcee9629875eb9942f
#
_cell.length_a   1.000
_cell.length_b   1.000
_cell.length_c   1.000
_cell.angle_alpha   90.00
_cell.angle_beta   90.00
_cell.angle_gamma   90.00
#
_symmetry.space_group_name_H-M   'P 1'
#
loop_
_entity.id
_entity.type
_entity.pdbx_description
1 polymer ?
#
loop_
_entity_poly.entity_id
_entity_poly.type
_entity_poly.pdbx_seq_one_letter_code
_entity_poly.pdbx_strand_id
1 'polypeptide(L)'
;ARSFPPQPSPPAEPCSAKGFVQHPKALDSGSPLFGQEDIDRLAAWRTRLGEGILKEDLGVPFAMFNLYRQRAAERFAYARTLLKKGFDFQAAESFQFARAEQAWPKSEAEVRELWRKRIKNDWLRLKLGGKDDKSIVELLDKRYEKQVKQVFRTKSSEAFQAFMNAYTTAIEPHTNYLGPRAATEFGISMQLSLVGIGASLSELDDYITIRELIAGG
;
A
#
# COMPACT_ATOMS: atom_id res chain seq x y z
N ALA A 1 -37.72 9.99 25.89
CA ALA A 1 -37.19 10.34 24.58
C ALA A 1 -35.69 10.39 24.67
N ARG A 2 -34.96 9.46 24.04
CA ARG A 2 -33.50 9.54 23.89
C ARG A 2 -33.24 10.53 22.77
N SER A 3 -32.74 11.70 23.06
CA SER A 3 -32.23 12.63 22.05
C SER A 3 -30.97 11.98 21.45
N PHE A 4 -31.01 11.64 20.17
CA PHE A 4 -29.81 11.33 19.44
C PHE A 4 -28.89 12.57 19.45
N PRO A 5 -27.57 12.39 19.61
CA PRO A 5 -26.65 13.49 19.44
C PRO A 5 -26.82 14.10 18.05
N PRO A 6 -26.59 15.41 17.90
CA PRO A 6 -26.70 16.08 16.60
C PRO A 6 -25.82 15.35 15.58
N GLN A 7 -26.36 15.17 14.35
CA GLN A 7 -25.59 14.56 13.27
C GLN A 7 -24.26 15.30 13.11
N PRO A 8 -23.13 14.60 13.03
CA PRO A 8 -21.86 15.24 12.86
C PRO A 8 -21.87 16.09 11.59
N SER A 9 -21.50 17.35 11.73
CA SER A 9 -21.28 18.24 10.59
C SER A 9 -20.28 17.58 9.61
N PRO A 10 -20.41 17.78 8.29
CA PRO A 10 -19.44 17.26 7.35
C PRO A 10 -18.03 17.70 7.78
N PRO A 11 -17.04 16.79 7.69
CA PRO A 11 -15.70 17.12 8.11
C PRO A 11 -15.19 18.35 7.36
N ALA A 12 -14.66 19.30 8.11
CA ALA A 12 -14.17 20.56 7.59
C ALA A 12 -13.07 20.36 6.54
N GLU A 13 -12.85 21.33 5.65
CA GLU A 13 -11.78 21.32 4.64
C GLU A 13 -10.41 20.81 5.15
N PRO A 14 -9.96 21.13 6.39
CA PRO A 14 -8.71 20.58 6.91
C PRO A 14 -8.66 19.06 6.98
N CYS A 15 -9.79 18.39 7.26
CA CYS A 15 -9.85 16.93 7.33
C CYS A 15 -9.76 16.29 5.95
N SER A 16 -10.43 16.85 4.95
CA SER A 16 -10.31 16.43 3.54
C SER A 16 -8.87 16.60 3.05
N ALA A 17 -8.21 17.69 3.41
CA ALA A 17 -6.83 17.96 3.04
C ALA A 17 -5.84 16.98 3.69
N LYS A 18 -6.03 16.62 4.96
CA LYS A 18 -5.21 15.61 5.65
C LYS A 18 -5.42 14.22 5.07
N GLY A 19 -6.66 13.81 4.83
CA GLY A 19 -6.99 12.53 4.21
C GLY A 19 -6.38 12.40 2.82
N PHE A 20 -6.38 13.48 2.03
CA PHE A 20 -5.72 13.52 0.73
C PHE A 20 -4.21 13.23 0.82
N VAL A 21 -3.51 13.79 1.81
CA VAL A 21 -2.05 13.56 1.99
C VAL A 21 -1.78 12.16 2.54
N GLN A 22 -2.62 11.65 3.42
CA GLN A 22 -2.42 10.35 4.05
C GLN A 22 -2.70 9.19 3.10
N HIS A 23 -3.67 9.30 2.19
CA HIS A 23 -4.03 8.22 1.29
C HIS A 23 -2.88 7.81 0.33
N PRO A 24 -2.21 8.72 -0.42
CA PRO A 24 -1.03 8.37 -1.19
C PRO A 24 0.12 7.81 -0.34
N LYS A 25 0.36 8.37 0.87
CA LYS A 25 1.36 7.85 1.80
C LYS A 25 1.03 6.44 2.28
N ALA A 26 -0.23 6.12 2.53
CA ALA A 26 -0.68 4.79 2.91
C ALA A 26 -0.50 3.77 1.78
N LEU A 27 -0.78 4.16 0.53
CA LEU A 27 -0.54 3.33 -0.65
C LEU A 27 0.95 3.11 -0.94
N ASP A 28 1.79 4.11 -0.65
CA ASP A 28 3.22 4.15 -0.97
C ASP A 28 4.12 4.06 0.28
N SER A 29 3.74 3.26 1.25
CA SER A 29 4.40 3.20 2.57
C SER A 29 5.83 2.66 2.57
N GLY A 30 6.28 2.04 1.51
CA GLY A 30 7.60 1.39 1.49
C GLY A 30 8.41 1.57 0.21
N SER A 31 7.85 2.21 -0.80
CA SER A 31 8.49 2.32 -2.11
C SER A 31 8.16 3.67 -2.73
N PRO A 32 9.12 4.45 -3.23
CA PRO A 32 8.84 5.74 -3.86
C PRO A 32 8.15 5.54 -5.22
N LEU A 33 6.88 5.16 -5.22
CA LEU A 33 6.09 4.95 -6.42
C LEU A 33 5.68 6.29 -7.04
N PHE A 34 5.18 7.21 -6.20
CA PHE A 34 4.74 8.54 -6.61
C PHE A 34 5.89 9.55 -6.66
N GLY A 35 5.78 10.49 -7.60
CA GLY A 35 6.55 11.73 -7.62
C GLY A 35 5.69 12.93 -7.25
N GLN A 36 6.33 14.10 -7.04
CA GLN A 36 5.63 15.35 -6.73
C GLN A 36 4.61 15.70 -7.82
N GLU A 37 4.93 15.46 -9.09
CA GLU A 37 3.99 15.67 -10.21
C GLU A 37 2.69 14.88 -10.06
N ASP A 38 2.77 13.64 -9.54
CA ASP A 38 1.58 12.81 -9.31
C ASP A 38 0.71 13.43 -8.21
N ILE A 39 1.34 13.91 -7.15
CA ILE A 39 0.66 14.58 -6.02
C ILE A 39 0.04 15.91 -6.48
N ASP A 40 0.76 16.70 -7.26
CA ASP A 40 0.28 17.97 -7.81
C ASP A 40 -0.90 17.76 -8.77
N ARG A 41 -0.83 16.74 -9.62
CA ARG A 41 -1.92 16.33 -10.51
C ARG A 41 -3.20 15.97 -9.75
N LEU A 42 -3.07 15.34 -8.60
CA LEU A 42 -4.18 14.98 -7.74
C LEU A 42 -4.65 16.13 -6.85
N ALA A 43 -3.83 17.18 -6.65
CA ALA A 43 -4.09 18.27 -5.72
C ALA A 43 -5.40 19.03 -5.99
N ALA A 44 -5.85 19.08 -7.25
CA ALA A 44 -7.15 19.68 -7.62
C ALA A 44 -8.36 19.02 -6.93
N TRP A 45 -8.21 17.79 -6.43
CA TRP A 45 -9.27 17.06 -5.74
C TRP A 45 -9.18 17.12 -4.21
N ARG A 46 -8.17 17.81 -3.70
CA ARG A 46 -7.86 17.85 -2.25
C ARG A 46 -9.05 18.28 -1.39
N THR A 47 -9.80 19.28 -1.84
CA THR A 47 -10.96 19.82 -1.11
C THR A 47 -12.25 19.06 -1.39
N ARG A 48 -12.29 18.24 -2.42
CA ARG A 48 -13.50 17.53 -2.87
C ARG A 48 -13.74 16.19 -2.18
N LEU A 49 -12.80 15.70 -1.37
CA LEU A 49 -12.93 14.39 -0.74
C LEU A 49 -14.09 14.31 0.25
N GLY A 50 -14.28 15.35 1.08
CA GLY A 50 -15.39 15.39 2.04
C GLY A 50 -16.76 15.40 1.36
N GLU A 51 -16.94 16.21 0.32
CA GLU A 51 -18.15 16.24 -0.49
C GLU A 51 -18.36 14.92 -1.25
N GLY A 52 -17.29 14.34 -1.79
CA GLY A 52 -17.31 13.06 -2.49
C GLY A 52 -17.88 11.95 -1.62
N ILE A 53 -17.44 11.85 -0.36
CA ILE A 53 -17.98 10.86 0.58
C ILE A 53 -19.47 11.07 0.83
N LEU A 54 -19.90 12.33 1.05
CA LEU A 54 -21.32 12.65 1.28
C LEU A 54 -22.21 12.42 0.06
N LYS A 55 -21.67 12.59 -1.13
CA LYS A 55 -22.38 12.40 -2.42
C LYS A 55 -22.18 11.00 -3.02
N GLU A 56 -21.48 10.10 -2.29
CA GLU A 56 -21.09 8.77 -2.77
C GLU A 56 -20.24 8.82 -4.07
N ASP A 57 -19.57 9.95 -4.33
CA ASP A 57 -18.65 10.11 -5.47
C ASP A 57 -17.24 9.59 -5.08
N LEU A 58 -16.96 8.37 -5.52
CA LEU A 58 -15.69 7.69 -5.28
C LEU A 58 -14.68 7.87 -6.43
N GLY A 59 -14.95 8.79 -7.36
CA GLY A 59 -14.10 9.02 -8.53
C GLY A 59 -12.67 9.37 -8.16
N VAL A 60 -12.48 10.25 -7.17
CA VAL A 60 -11.15 10.67 -6.70
C VAL A 60 -10.35 9.52 -6.06
N PRO A 61 -10.88 8.78 -5.08
CA PRO A 61 -10.20 7.62 -4.50
C PRO A 61 -9.77 6.57 -5.53
N PHE A 62 -10.65 6.25 -6.47
CA PHE A 62 -10.33 5.28 -7.50
C PHE A 62 -9.34 5.81 -8.55
N ALA A 63 -9.37 7.09 -8.87
CA ALA A 63 -8.36 7.71 -9.73
C ALA A 63 -6.97 7.65 -9.08
N MET A 64 -6.85 7.91 -7.78
CA MET A 64 -5.62 7.75 -7.02
C MET A 64 -5.13 6.30 -7.01
N PHE A 65 -6.02 5.35 -6.80
CA PHE A 65 -5.68 3.94 -6.81
C PHE A 65 -5.26 3.45 -8.21
N ASN A 66 -5.90 3.90 -9.27
CA ASN A 66 -5.51 3.58 -10.64
C ASN A 66 -4.13 4.16 -10.98
N LEU A 67 -3.85 5.38 -10.56
CA LEU A 67 -2.50 5.98 -10.69
C LEU A 67 -1.46 5.16 -9.92
N TYR A 68 -1.77 4.73 -8.70
CA TYR A 68 -0.90 3.84 -7.93
C TYR A 68 -0.59 2.54 -8.69
N ARG A 69 -1.59 1.88 -9.27
CA ARG A 69 -1.41 0.65 -10.08
C ARG A 69 -0.51 0.90 -11.28
N GLN A 70 -0.73 2.00 -11.99
CA GLN A 70 0.09 2.38 -13.13
C GLN A 70 1.53 2.61 -12.71
N ARG A 71 1.76 3.43 -11.67
CA ARG A 71 3.12 3.71 -11.18
C ARG A 71 3.81 2.46 -10.67
N ALA A 72 3.11 1.59 -9.95
CA ALA A 72 3.67 0.31 -9.52
C ALA A 72 4.15 -0.53 -10.71
N ALA A 73 3.33 -0.67 -11.75
CA ALA A 73 3.71 -1.40 -12.96
C ALA A 73 4.96 -0.80 -13.62
N GLU A 74 5.02 0.52 -13.80
CA GLU A 74 6.15 1.24 -14.39
C GLU A 74 7.43 1.04 -13.56
N ARG A 75 7.35 1.22 -12.24
CA ARG A 75 8.51 1.11 -11.33
C ARG A 75 9.05 -0.31 -11.25
N PHE A 76 8.19 -1.30 -11.13
CA PHE A 76 8.64 -2.69 -11.08
C PHE A 76 9.16 -3.18 -12.44
N ALA A 77 8.60 -2.71 -13.56
CA ALA A 77 9.16 -2.96 -14.88
C ALA A 77 10.58 -2.37 -14.99
N TYR A 78 10.76 -1.13 -14.55
CA TYR A 78 12.08 -0.48 -14.50
C TYR A 78 13.06 -1.24 -13.59
N ALA A 79 12.61 -1.68 -12.40
CA ALA A 79 13.41 -2.50 -11.50
C ALA A 79 13.96 -3.76 -12.20
N ARG A 80 13.10 -4.47 -12.93
CA ARG A 80 13.48 -5.68 -13.67
C ARG A 80 14.49 -5.39 -14.81
N THR A 81 14.43 -4.20 -15.43
CA THR A 81 15.47 -3.79 -16.40
C THR A 81 16.83 -3.56 -15.74
N LEU A 82 16.84 -3.02 -14.51
CA LEU A 82 18.08 -2.80 -13.75
C LEU A 82 18.72 -4.13 -13.31
N LEU A 83 17.91 -5.13 -12.93
CA LEU A 83 18.42 -6.46 -12.58
C LEU A 83 19.19 -7.10 -13.73
N LYS A 84 18.77 -6.88 -14.99
CA LYS A 84 19.47 -7.41 -16.18
C LYS A 84 20.79 -6.69 -16.45
N LYS A 85 20.89 -5.40 -16.08
CA LYS A 85 22.12 -4.61 -16.28
C LYS A 85 23.18 -4.87 -15.22
N GLY A 86 22.75 -5.28 -14.01
CA GLY A 86 23.62 -5.39 -12.85
C GLY A 86 24.05 -4.02 -12.28
N PHE A 87 24.92 -4.05 -11.27
CA PHE A 87 25.35 -2.87 -10.53
C PHE A 87 26.87 -2.88 -10.29
N ASP A 88 27.45 -1.68 -10.32
CA ASP A 88 28.80 -1.45 -9.82
C ASP A 88 28.75 -1.21 -8.29
N PHE A 89 29.37 -2.11 -7.53
CA PHE A 89 29.43 -2.04 -6.07
C PHE A 89 30.67 -1.33 -5.54
N GLN A 90 31.59 -0.89 -6.41
CA GLN A 90 32.77 -0.11 -6.00
C GLN A 90 32.43 1.37 -5.78
N ALA A 91 31.38 1.86 -6.40
CA ALA A 91 30.92 3.24 -6.23
C ALA A 91 30.35 3.44 -4.81
N ALA A 92 30.93 4.38 -4.06
CA ALA A 92 30.46 4.79 -2.74
C ALA A 92 29.13 5.56 -2.87
N GLU A 93 28.04 4.93 -2.48
CA GLU A 93 26.69 5.49 -2.53
C GLU A 93 25.95 5.23 -1.22
N SER A 94 25.04 6.13 -0.88
CA SER A 94 24.16 5.96 0.27
C SER A 94 22.69 5.84 -0.17
N PHE A 95 21.93 5.04 0.58
CA PHE A 95 20.49 4.90 0.42
C PHE A 95 19.79 5.05 1.76
N GLN A 96 18.82 5.97 1.83
CA GLN A 96 18.03 6.20 3.03
C GLN A 96 16.74 5.38 2.97
N PHE A 97 16.57 4.45 3.92
CA PHE A 97 15.40 3.58 4.01
C PHE A 97 14.17 4.28 4.58
N ALA A 98 14.34 5.02 5.67
CA ALA A 98 13.25 5.70 6.34
C ALA A 98 12.84 6.94 5.53
N ARG A 99 11.82 6.80 4.69
CA ARG A 99 11.35 7.85 3.78
C ARG A 99 9.95 8.36 4.06
N ALA A 100 9.27 7.85 5.10
CA ALA A 100 7.89 8.22 5.41
C ALA A 100 7.69 9.73 5.58
N GLU A 101 8.70 10.42 6.13
CA GLU A 101 8.67 11.88 6.37
C GLU A 101 9.44 12.68 5.30
N GLN A 102 9.96 12.01 4.27
CA GLN A 102 10.68 12.70 3.20
C GLN A 102 9.68 13.33 2.21
N ALA A 103 10.10 14.46 1.61
CA ALA A 103 9.37 15.05 0.52
C ALA A 103 9.29 14.10 -0.68
N TRP A 104 8.23 14.23 -1.47
CA TRP A 104 8.09 13.50 -2.72
C TRP A 104 9.22 13.85 -3.69
N PRO A 105 9.74 12.89 -4.46
CA PRO A 105 10.73 13.17 -5.50
C PRO A 105 10.17 14.17 -6.51
N LYS A 106 10.96 15.19 -6.85
CA LYS A 106 10.50 16.30 -7.68
C LYS A 106 10.43 16.00 -9.17
N SER A 107 11.13 14.95 -9.62
CA SER A 107 11.19 14.57 -11.02
C SER A 107 11.20 13.05 -11.21
N GLU A 108 10.85 12.61 -12.41
CA GLU A 108 10.98 11.22 -12.81
C GLU A 108 12.43 10.72 -12.72
N ALA A 109 13.41 11.59 -12.97
CA ALA A 109 14.83 11.24 -12.83
C ALA A 109 15.18 10.94 -11.36
N GLU A 110 14.69 11.73 -10.41
CA GLU A 110 14.87 11.47 -8.98
C GLU A 110 14.20 10.16 -8.55
N VAL A 111 12.98 9.89 -9.03
CA VAL A 111 12.29 8.62 -8.73
C VAL A 111 13.10 7.43 -9.25
N ARG A 112 13.59 7.50 -10.50
CA ARG A 112 14.42 6.44 -11.09
C ARG A 112 15.73 6.24 -10.34
N GLU A 113 16.36 7.32 -9.89
CA GLU A 113 17.60 7.22 -9.10
C GLU A 113 17.35 6.59 -7.73
N LEU A 114 16.24 6.92 -7.06
CA LEU A 114 15.83 6.28 -5.82
C LEU A 114 15.59 4.77 -6.02
N TRP A 115 14.90 4.40 -7.10
CA TRP A 115 14.68 3.00 -7.44
C TRP A 115 15.99 2.27 -7.75
N ARG A 116 16.89 2.90 -8.48
CA ARG A 116 18.22 2.33 -8.77
C ARG A 116 18.98 2.03 -7.48
N LYS A 117 19.05 2.99 -6.57
CA LYS A 117 19.72 2.82 -5.27
C LYS A 117 19.05 1.75 -4.41
N ARG A 118 17.73 1.70 -4.39
CA ARG A 118 16.96 0.69 -3.66
C ARG A 118 17.29 -0.72 -4.15
N ILE A 119 17.25 -0.94 -5.45
CA ILE A 119 17.48 -2.27 -6.03
C ILE A 119 18.95 -2.67 -5.85
N LYS A 120 19.89 -1.73 -6.02
CA LYS A 120 21.32 -1.95 -5.71
C LYS A 120 21.51 -2.38 -4.26
N ASN A 121 20.80 -1.73 -3.32
CA ASN A 121 20.86 -2.09 -1.92
C ASN A 121 20.22 -3.47 -1.64
N ASP A 122 19.07 -3.79 -2.23
CA ASP A 122 18.43 -5.12 -2.09
C ASP A 122 19.36 -6.22 -2.60
N TRP A 123 20.02 -5.98 -3.73
CA TRP A 123 21.04 -6.89 -4.29
C TRP A 123 22.22 -7.03 -3.34
N LEU A 124 22.79 -5.91 -2.88
CA LEU A 124 23.95 -5.92 -1.98
C LEU A 124 23.66 -6.70 -0.69
N ARG A 125 22.48 -6.52 -0.11
CA ARG A 125 22.09 -7.26 1.11
C ARG A 125 22.04 -8.77 0.89
N LEU A 126 21.53 -9.21 -0.25
CA LEU A 126 21.50 -10.64 -0.61
C LEU A 126 22.89 -11.18 -0.89
N LYS A 127 23.75 -10.38 -1.52
CA LYS A 127 25.16 -10.73 -1.79
C LYS A 127 25.97 -10.86 -0.51
N LEU A 128 25.80 -9.94 0.42
CA LEU A 128 26.40 -10.02 1.77
C LEU A 128 25.85 -11.21 2.57
N GLY A 129 24.62 -11.64 2.30
CA GLY A 129 24.03 -12.88 2.83
C GLY A 129 24.52 -14.16 2.15
N GLY A 130 25.55 -14.09 1.29
CA GLY A 130 26.20 -15.25 0.67
C GLY A 130 25.53 -15.79 -0.58
N LYS A 131 24.57 -15.07 -1.18
CA LYS A 131 23.93 -15.51 -2.44
C LYS A 131 24.77 -15.10 -3.65
N ASP A 132 24.82 -15.97 -4.65
CA ASP A 132 25.42 -15.66 -5.95
C ASP A 132 24.53 -14.74 -6.78
N ASP A 133 25.12 -14.03 -7.74
CA ASP A 133 24.44 -13.00 -8.52
C ASP A 133 23.26 -13.56 -9.34
N LYS A 134 23.34 -14.81 -9.85
CA LYS A 134 22.26 -15.44 -10.60
C LYS A 134 21.05 -15.70 -9.71
N SER A 135 21.26 -16.29 -8.54
CA SER A 135 20.21 -16.55 -7.55
C SER A 135 19.57 -15.24 -7.06
N ILE A 136 20.36 -14.16 -6.92
CA ILE A 136 19.86 -12.84 -6.54
C ILE A 136 18.91 -12.28 -7.59
N VAL A 137 19.31 -12.33 -8.87
CA VAL A 137 18.48 -11.84 -9.97
C VAL A 137 17.15 -12.61 -10.03
N GLU A 138 17.19 -13.95 -9.98
CA GLU A 138 15.99 -14.77 -10.01
C GLU A 138 15.05 -14.48 -8.82
N LEU A 139 15.60 -14.34 -7.63
CA LEU A 139 14.83 -14.05 -6.42
C LEU A 139 14.18 -12.67 -6.46
N LEU A 140 14.93 -11.63 -6.86
CA LEU A 140 14.42 -10.27 -6.95
C LEU A 140 13.40 -10.12 -8.09
N ASP A 141 13.62 -10.76 -9.24
CA ASP A 141 12.68 -10.75 -10.36
C ASP A 141 11.33 -11.36 -9.96
N LYS A 142 11.34 -12.55 -9.32
CA LYS A 142 10.15 -13.20 -8.78
C LYS A 142 9.45 -12.32 -7.72
N ARG A 143 10.21 -11.68 -6.84
CA ARG A 143 9.68 -10.76 -5.83
C ARG A 143 8.93 -9.61 -6.48
N TYR A 144 9.53 -8.93 -7.44
CA TYR A 144 8.91 -7.80 -8.13
C TYR A 144 7.72 -8.21 -8.97
N GLU A 145 7.78 -9.37 -9.63
CA GLU A 145 6.63 -9.94 -10.33
C GLU A 145 5.45 -10.21 -9.38
N LYS A 146 5.72 -10.83 -8.23
CA LYS A 146 4.70 -11.07 -7.19
C LYS A 146 4.08 -9.77 -6.69
N GLN A 147 4.90 -8.73 -6.46
CA GLN A 147 4.40 -7.41 -6.03
C GLN A 147 3.48 -6.77 -7.07
N VAL A 148 3.85 -6.81 -8.36
CA VAL A 148 2.96 -6.33 -9.44
C VAL A 148 1.65 -7.12 -9.45
N LYS A 149 1.70 -8.44 -9.43
CA LYS A 149 0.50 -9.29 -9.38
C LYS A 149 -0.39 -8.94 -8.19
N GLN A 150 0.20 -8.72 -7.01
CA GLN A 150 -0.54 -8.33 -5.81
C GLN A 150 -1.27 -7.01 -5.98
N VAL A 151 -0.60 -5.98 -6.51
CA VAL A 151 -1.21 -4.67 -6.79
C VAL A 151 -2.40 -4.80 -7.75
N PHE A 152 -2.28 -5.64 -8.78
CA PHE A 152 -3.34 -5.84 -9.76
C PHE A 152 -4.46 -6.76 -9.28
N ARG A 153 -4.22 -7.64 -8.31
CA ARG A 153 -5.22 -8.47 -7.65
C ARG A 153 -6.07 -7.70 -6.64
N THR A 154 -5.58 -6.55 -6.14
CA THR A 154 -6.33 -5.73 -5.18
C THR A 154 -7.70 -5.34 -5.75
N LYS A 155 -8.74 -5.71 -5.02
CA LYS A 155 -10.13 -5.46 -5.41
C LYS A 155 -10.54 -4.01 -5.11
N SER A 156 -11.58 -3.53 -5.80
CA SER A 156 -12.13 -2.20 -5.55
C SER A 156 -12.57 -1.98 -4.10
N SER A 157 -13.11 -3.02 -3.44
CA SER A 157 -13.49 -2.97 -2.02
C SER A 157 -12.29 -2.77 -1.10
N GLU A 158 -11.13 -3.36 -1.41
CA GLU A 158 -9.88 -3.18 -0.64
C GLU A 158 -9.29 -1.78 -0.88
N ALA A 159 -9.34 -1.29 -2.12
CA ALA A 159 -8.95 0.07 -2.45
C ALA A 159 -9.82 1.11 -1.72
N PHE A 160 -11.13 0.88 -1.67
CA PHE A 160 -12.07 1.68 -0.90
C PHE A 160 -11.78 1.63 0.59
N GLN A 161 -11.52 0.46 1.15
CA GLN A 161 -11.16 0.31 2.57
C GLN A 161 -9.86 1.06 2.91
N ALA A 162 -8.84 0.99 2.05
CA ALA A 162 -7.59 1.72 2.23
C ALA A 162 -7.82 3.24 2.22
N PHE A 163 -8.66 3.72 1.31
CA PHE A 163 -9.06 5.12 1.26
C PHE A 163 -9.81 5.55 2.54
N MET A 164 -10.84 4.79 2.95
CA MET A 164 -11.61 5.09 4.14
C MET A 164 -10.76 5.10 5.41
N ASN A 165 -9.81 4.18 5.54
CA ASN A 165 -8.88 4.15 6.66
C ASN A 165 -7.96 5.38 6.66
N ALA A 166 -7.40 5.77 5.52
CA ALA A 166 -6.60 6.98 5.41
C ALA A 166 -7.41 8.24 5.77
N TYR A 167 -8.67 8.27 5.37
CA TYR A 167 -9.57 9.39 5.66
C TYR A 167 -9.99 9.46 7.14
N THR A 168 -10.44 8.36 7.72
CA THR A 168 -10.87 8.30 9.13
C THR A 168 -9.72 8.56 10.09
N THR A 169 -8.54 7.98 9.82
CA THR A 169 -7.33 8.21 10.62
C THR A 169 -6.84 9.66 10.55
N ALA A 170 -7.14 10.38 9.45
CA ALA A 170 -6.83 11.79 9.31
C ALA A 170 -7.72 12.67 10.22
N ILE A 171 -8.95 12.21 10.52
CA ILE A 171 -9.89 12.88 11.40
C ILE A 171 -9.55 12.56 12.86
N GLU A 172 -9.41 11.26 13.16
CA GLU A 172 -9.12 10.75 14.50
C GLU A 172 -8.19 9.53 14.37
N PRO A 173 -6.96 9.58 14.95
CA PRO A 173 -5.92 8.55 14.74
C PRO A 173 -6.30 7.13 15.17
N HIS A 174 -7.28 6.99 16.05
CA HIS A 174 -7.75 5.69 16.57
C HIS A 174 -9.00 5.14 15.85
N THR A 175 -9.52 5.91 14.88
CA THR A 175 -10.71 5.50 14.11
C THR A 175 -10.31 4.74 12.86
N ASN A 176 -10.86 3.54 12.69
CA ASN A 176 -10.66 2.71 11.51
C ASN A 176 -12.00 2.36 10.85
N TYR A 177 -11.99 2.27 9.54
CA TYR A 177 -13.09 1.71 8.76
C TYR A 177 -12.92 0.21 8.63
N LEU A 178 -13.92 -0.54 9.05
CA LEU A 178 -13.98 -1.99 8.84
C LEU A 178 -14.90 -2.27 7.66
N GLY A 179 -14.35 -2.82 6.58
CA GLY A 179 -15.15 -3.34 5.48
C GLY A 179 -16.03 -4.52 5.95
N PRO A 180 -17.05 -4.94 5.19
CA PRO A 180 -18.03 -5.94 5.63
C PRO A 180 -17.39 -7.22 6.20
N ARG A 181 -16.38 -7.76 5.51
CA ARG A 181 -15.66 -8.95 5.97
C ARG A 181 -14.91 -8.70 7.29
N ALA A 182 -14.15 -7.63 7.38
CA ALA A 182 -13.40 -7.28 8.59
C ALA A 182 -14.33 -6.96 9.77
N ALA A 183 -15.50 -6.36 9.51
CA ALA A 183 -16.51 -6.13 10.54
C ALA A 183 -17.08 -7.46 11.06
N THR A 184 -17.32 -8.45 10.20
CA THR A 184 -17.76 -9.79 10.60
C THR A 184 -16.67 -10.48 11.42
N GLU A 185 -15.42 -10.48 10.98
CA GLU A 185 -14.28 -11.06 11.69
C GLU A 185 -14.09 -10.41 13.07
N PHE A 186 -14.22 -9.09 13.14
CA PHE A 186 -14.19 -8.34 14.39
C PHE A 186 -15.34 -8.76 15.33
N GLY A 187 -16.58 -8.88 14.81
CA GLY A 187 -17.73 -9.35 15.57
C GLY A 187 -17.50 -10.74 16.17
N ILE A 188 -16.96 -11.68 15.38
CA ILE A 188 -16.59 -13.03 15.84
C ILE A 188 -15.55 -12.97 16.95
N SER A 189 -14.51 -12.14 16.79
CA SER A 189 -13.45 -11.99 17.79
C SER A 189 -13.98 -11.43 19.13
N MET A 190 -14.95 -10.52 19.06
CA MET A 190 -15.59 -9.94 20.25
C MET A 190 -16.52 -10.91 20.97
N GLN A 191 -17.13 -11.84 20.24
CA GLN A 191 -17.99 -12.88 20.82
C GLN A 191 -17.20 -14.03 21.48
N LEU A 192 -15.86 -14.06 21.30
CA LEU A 192 -14.95 -15.08 21.82
C LEU A 192 -15.36 -16.51 21.44
N SER A 193 -16.16 -16.68 20.40
CA SER A 193 -16.60 -17.95 19.88
C SER A 193 -16.30 -18.04 18.39
N LEU A 194 -15.66 -19.11 17.98
CA LEU A 194 -15.34 -19.39 16.58
C LEU A 194 -15.90 -20.76 16.21
N VAL A 195 -16.81 -20.79 15.26
CA VAL A 195 -17.24 -22.01 14.60
C VAL A 195 -16.50 -22.14 13.29
N GLY A 196 -15.70 -23.17 13.15
CA GLY A 196 -14.84 -23.36 11.99
C GLY A 196 -14.70 -24.83 11.60
N ILE A 197 -13.90 -25.10 10.59
CA ILE A 197 -13.64 -26.46 10.09
C ILE A 197 -12.61 -27.25 10.92
N GLY A 198 -12.21 -26.73 12.08
CA GLY A 198 -11.17 -27.34 12.90
C GLY A 198 -9.77 -27.35 12.29
N ALA A 199 -9.48 -26.42 11.39
CA ALA A 199 -8.18 -26.33 10.75
C ALA A 199 -7.76 -24.88 10.54
N SER A 200 -6.48 -24.60 10.73
CA SER A 200 -5.89 -23.34 10.30
C SER A 200 -5.36 -23.47 8.86
N LEU A 201 -5.70 -22.50 8.03
CA LEU A 201 -5.35 -22.48 6.61
C LEU A 201 -4.28 -21.42 6.33
N SER A 202 -3.41 -21.69 5.38
CA SER A 202 -2.45 -20.70 4.86
C SER A 202 -2.45 -20.74 3.33
N GLU A 203 -2.13 -19.61 2.72
CA GLU A 203 -1.88 -19.54 1.27
C GLU A 203 -0.40 -19.82 0.99
N LEU A 204 -0.14 -20.80 0.14
CA LEU A 204 1.18 -21.14 -0.34
C LEU A 204 1.11 -21.29 -1.87
N ASP A 205 1.85 -20.46 -2.61
CA ASP A 205 1.93 -20.49 -4.07
C ASP A 205 0.56 -20.56 -4.79
N ASP A 206 -0.36 -19.66 -4.40
CA ASP A 206 -1.73 -19.57 -4.92
C ASP A 206 -2.67 -20.75 -4.55
N TYR A 207 -2.23 -21.68 -3.68
CA TYR A 207 -3.05 -22.75 -3.13
C TYR A 207 -3.36 -22.54 -1.65
N ILE A 208 -4.57 -22.92 -1.24
CA ILE A 208 -4.93 -22.97 0.17
C ILE A 208 -4.46 -24.30 0.74
N THR A 209 -3.55 -24.23 1.71
CA THR A 209 -3.00 -25.41 2.39
C THR A 209 -3.43 -25.44 3.86
N ILE A 210 -3.67 -26.63 4.38
CA ILE A 210 -3.89 -26.83 5.81
C ILE A 210 -2.54 -26.71 6.51
N ARG A 211 -2.43 -25.73 7.39
CA ARG A 211 -1.24 -25.50 8.20
C ARG A 211 -1.25 -26.37 9.47
N GLU A 212 -2.41 -26.46 10.11
CA GLU A 212 -2.56 -27.14 11.39
C GLU A 212 -4.01 -27.55 11.60
N LEU A 213 -4.21 -28.69 12.21
CA LEU A 213 -5.52 -29.13 12.68
C LEU A 213 -5.71 -28.69 14.14
N ILE A 214 -6.88 -28.13 14.43
CA ILE A 214 -7.23 -27.66 15.79
C ILE A 214 -7.92 -28.78 16.52
N ALA A 215 -7.35 -29.20 17.64
CA ALA A 215 -7.92 -30.28 18.46
C ALA A 215 -9.32 -29.89 19.02
N GLY A 216 -10.32 -30.72 18.78
CA GLY A 216 -11.71 -30.46 19.20
C GLY A 216 -12.55 -29.63 18.22
N GLY A 217 -12.03 -29.33 17.04
CA GLY A 217 -12.77 -28.68 15.95
C GLY A 217 -13.43 -29.67 15.00
#